data_d595bfb1d6ddb4de7d8ff4cbee129753
#
_entry.id   d595bfb1d6ddb4de7d8ff4cbee129753
#
_cell.length_a   1.000
_cell.length_b   1.000
_cell.length_c   1.000
_cell.angle_alpha   90.00
_cell.angle_beta   90.00
_cell.angle_gamma   90.00
#
_symmetry.space_group_name_H-M   'P 1'
#
loop_
_entity.id
_entity.type
_entity.pdbx_description
1 polymer ?
#
loop_
_entity_poly.entity_id
_entity_poly.type
_entity_poly.pdbx_seq_one_letter_code
_entity_poly.pdbx_strand_id
1 'polypeptide(L)'
;DTSIMNGFETVTKLGGYIILFAIIAGMVSSLPLSPAWIKSLFTGIFEITNGIQAIALTTLPVPVQCLMILCVTSFGGLSSIAQTESMIKDSGLSILRYIGAKILSTGITLLLAALFLLPQMGAVLPGWH
;
A
#
# COMPACT_ATOMS: atom_id res chain seq x y z
N ASP A 1 24.27 -11.45 23.41
CA ASP A 1 23.59 -10.26 24.00
C ASP A 1 23.47 -9.09 23.03
N THR A 2 24.54 -8.69 22.34
CA THR A 2 24.49 -7.57 21.38
C THR A 2 23.52 -7.85 20.21
N SER A 3 23.50 -9.07 19.69
CA SER A 3 22.59 -9.46 18.59
C SER A 3 21.12 -9.43 19.05
N ILE A 4 20.82 -9.84 20.28
CA ILE A 4 19.48 -9.78 20.84
C ILE A 4 19.03 -8.34 21.04
N MET A 5 19.91 -7.49 21.59
CA MET A 5 19.62 -6.07 21.78
C MET A 5 19.40 -5.35 20.45
N ASN A 6 20.21 -5.63 19.43
CA ASN A 6 20.00 -5.11 18.08
C ASN A 6 18.67 -5.57 17.49
N GLY A 7 18.27 -6.81 17.75
CA GLY A 7 16.97 -7.33 17.33
C GLY A 7 15.81 -6.57 18.00
N PHE A 8 15.87 -6.34 19.28
CA PHE A 8 14.87 -5.55 20.02
C PHE A 8 14.79 -4.10 19.51
N GLU A 9 15.93 -3.47 19.28
CA GLU A 9 15.97 -2.11 18.74
C GLU A 9 15.32 -2.05 17.36
N THR A 10 15.64 -2.99 16.49
CA THR A 10 15.06 -3.11 15.15
C THR A 10 13.55 -3.29 15.20
N VAL A 11 13.05 -4.24 15.99
CA VAL A 11 11.61 -4.49 16.12
C VAL A 11 10.89 -3.27 16.69
N THR A 12 11.48 -2.59 17.67
CA THR A 12 10.92 -1.37 18.27
C THR A 12 10.83 -0.24 17.24
N LYS A 13 11.85 -0.03 16.43
CA LYS A 13 11.85 0.97 15.36
C LYS A 13 10.77 0.65 14.32
N LEU A 14 10.71 -0.58 13.84
CA LEU A 14 9.70 -1.00 12.87
C LEU A 14 8.28 -0.84 13.40
N GLY A 15 8.04 -1.27 14.64
CA GLY A 15 6.76 -1.09 15.33
C GLY A 15 6.39 0.38 15.48
N GLY A 16 7.35 1.24 15.82
CA GLY A 16 7.15 2.69 15.89
C GLY A 16 6.72 3.31 14.56
N TYR A 17 7.35 2.92 13.45
CA TYR A 17 6.93 3.37 12.11
C TYR A 17 5.53 2.90 11.75
N ILE A 18 5.18 1.64 12.01
CA ILE A 18 3.84 1.11 11.75
C ILE A 18 2.79 1.91 12.52
N ILE A 19 2.99 2.14 13.81
CA ILE A 19 2.07 2.92 14.66
C ILE A 19 1.94 4.35 14.14
N LEU A 20 3.05 5.02 13.85
CA LEU A 20 3.05 6.39 13.35
C LEU A 20 2.24 6.52 12.05
N PHE A 21 2.52 5.65 11.08
CA PHE A 21 1.82 5.69 9.81
C PHE A 21 0.37 5.22 9.90
N ALA A 22 0.03 4.32 10.84
CA ALA A 22 -1.35 3.96 11.14
C ALA A 22 -2.14 5.15 11.70
N ILE A 23 -1.54 5.97 12.55
CA ILE A 23 -2.15 7.20 13.06
C ILE A 23 -2.39 8.19 11.90
N ILE A 24 -1.39 8.40 11.04
CA ILE A 24 -1.52 9.28 9.87
C ILE A 24 -2.63 8.77 8.93
N ALA A 25 -2.66 7.46 8.64
CA ALA A 25 -3.69 6.84 7.83
C ALA A 25 -5.09 7.02 8.44
N GLY A 26 -5.21 6.91 9.76
CA GLY A 26 -6.44 7.19 10.50
C GLY A 26 -6.88 8.65 10.35
N MET A 27 -5.96 9.59 10.44
CA MET A 27 -6.24 11.01 10.20
C MET A 27 -6.71 11.26 8.76
N VAL A 28 -6.05 10.67 7.77
CA VAL A 28 -6.45 10.77 6.35
C VAL A 28 -7.85 10.19 6.14
N SER A 29 -8.16 9.06 6.78
CA SER A 29 -9.48 8.43 6.67
C SER A 29 -10.61 9.26 7.26
N SER A 30 -10.30 10.14 8.21
CA SER A 30 -11.27 11.06 8.81
C SER A 30 -11.52 12.33 8.00
N LEU A 31 -10.71 12.62 6.97
CA LEU A 31 -10.91 13.78 6.12
C LEU A 31 -12.17 13.63 5.25
N PRO A 32 -12.88 14.73 4.98
CA PRO A 32 -14.08 14.71 4.14
C PRO A 32 -13.74 14.61 2.65
N LEU A 33 -12.90 13.66 2.28
CA LEU A 33 -12.53 13.41 0.89
C LEU A 33 -13.62 12.59 0.19
N SER A 34 -14.04 13.06 -0.94
CA SER A 34 -15.02 12.40 -1.81
C SER A 34 -14.44 12.27 -3.23
N PRO A 35 -14.66 11.16 -3.92
CA PRO A 35 -15.37 9.96 -3.48
C PRO A 35 -14.57 9.06 -2.50
N ALA A 36 -15.27 8.16 -1.82
CA ALA A 36 -14.69 7.29 -0.77
C ALA A 36 -13.50 6.46 -1.26
N TRP A 37 -13.49 6.02 -2.51
CA TRP A 37 -12.39 5.22 -3.06
C TRP A 37 -11.06 5.99 -3.15
N ILE A 38 -11.10 7.31 -3.41
CA ILE A 38 -9.91 8.16 -3.38
C ILE A 38 -9.33 8.17 -1.97
N LYS A 39 -10.17 8.40 -0.97
CA LYS A 39 -9.77 8.38 0.44
C LYS A 39 -9.14 7.03 0.83
N SER A 40 -9.74 5.93 0.43
CA SER A 40 -9.22 4.58 0.70
C SER A 40 -7.85 4.35 0.06
N LEU A 41 -7.65 4.84 -1.16
CA LEU A 41 -6.37 4.74 -1.86
C LEU A 41 -5.29 5.57 -1.15
N PHE A 42 -5.60 6.82 -0.77
CA PHE A 42 -4.69 7.67 0.00
C PHE A 42 -4.32 7.02 1.35
N THR A 43 -5.30 6.48 2.07
CA THR A 43 -5.05 5.74 3.31
C THR A 43 -4.04 4.62 3.08
N GLY A 44 -4.20 3.86 1.99
CA GLY A 44 -3.29 2.77 1.61
C GLY A 44 -1.88 3.22 1.20
N ILE A 45 -1.75 4.43 0.65
CA ILE A 45 -0.43 5.02 0.35
C ILE A 45 0.36 5.25 1.65
N PHE A 46 -0.30 5.66 2.71
CA PHE A 46 0.37 5.83 4.01
C PHE A 46 0.61 4.50 4.72
N GLU A 47 -0.42 3.66 4.80
CA GLU A 47 -0.34 2.39 5.51
C GLU A 47 -1.24 1.33 4.84
N ILE A 48 -0.63 0.20 4.46
CA ILE A 48 -1.25 -0.85 3.63
C ILE A 48 -2.48 -1.46 4.29
N THR A 49 -2.38 -1.86 5.56
CA THR A 49 -3.40 -2.65 6.25
C THR A 49 -4.71 -1.88 6.35
N ASN A 50 -4.65 -0.61 6.79
CA ASN A 50 -5.80 0.27 6.84
C ASN A 50 -6.35 0.59 5.45
N GLY A 51 -5.46 0.74 4.45
CA GLY A 51 -5.83 0.96 3.06
C GLY A 51 -6.62 -0.20 2.47
N ILE A 52 -6.14 -1.43 2.65
CA ILE A 52 -6.82 -2.64 2.17
C ILE A 52 -8.20 -2.76 2.79
N GLN A 53 -8.30 -2.56 4.10
CA GLN A 53 -9.59 -2.59 4.81
C GLN A 53 -10.54 -1.51 4.28
N ALA A 54 -10.06 -0.29 4.10
CA ALA A 54 -10.87 0.80 3.59
C ALA A 54 -11.35 0.55 2.15
N ILE A 55 -10.49 -0.02 1.28
CA ILE A 55 -10.86 -0.38 -0.10
C ILE A 55 -11.92 -1.48 -0.11
N ALA A 56 -11.76 -2.51 0.72
CA ALA A 56 -12.70 -3.63 0.81
C ALA A 56 -14.10 -3.20 1.28
N LEU A 57 -14.20 -2.10 2.02
CA LEU A 57 -15.47 -1.53 2.48
C LEU A 57 -16.13 -0.57 1.48
N THR A 58 -15.49 -0.29 0.33
CA THR A 58 -16.10 0.54 -0.73
C THR A 58 -17.20 -0.23 -1.47
N THR A 59 -18.07 0.50 -2.13
CA THR A 59 -19.12 -0.07 -3.00
C THR A 59 -18.66 -0.33 -4.42
N LEU A 60 -17.36 -0.28 -4.67
CA LEU A 60 -16.80 -0.54 -5.99
C LEU A 60 -16.94 -2.01 -6.39
N PRO A 61 -17.02 -2.30 -7.70
CA PRO A 61 -16.99 -3.68 -8.19
C PRO A 61 -15.75 -4.43 -7.70
N VAL A 62 -15.91 -5.70 -7.36
CA VAL A 62 -14.83 -6.55 -6.82
C VAL A 62 -13.53 -6.50 -7.65
N PRO A 63 -13.56 -6.58 -9.00
CA PRO A 63 -12.33 -6.46 -9.79
C PRO A 63 -11.61 -5.12 -9.60
N VAL A 64 -12.34 -4.02 -9.42
CA VAL A 64 -11.74 -2.70 -9.16
C VAL A 64 -11.13 -2.65 -7.77
N GLN A 65 -11.82 -3.20 -6.76
CA GLN A 65 -11.25 -3.35 -5.41
C GLN A 65 -9.95 -4.17 -5.45
N CYS A 66 -9.94 -5.28 -6.19
CA CYS A 66 -8.74 -6.11 -6.37
C CYS A 66 -7.58 -5.32 -7.00
N LEU A 67 -7.85 -4.54 -8.06
CA LEU A 67 -6.83 -3.67 -8.68
C LEU A 67 -6.26 -2.66 -7.69
N MET A 68 -7.12 -2.01 -6.91
CA MET A 68 -6.70 -1.04 -5.90
C MET A 68 -5.86 -1.70 -4.78
N ILE A 69 -6.28 -2.87 -4.31
CA ILE A 69 -5.55 -3.64 -3.30
C ILE A 69 -4.18 -4.07 -3.84
N LEU A 70 -4.11 -4.56 -5.06
CA LEU A 70 -2.85 -4.92 -5.70
C LEU A 70 -1.93 -3.69 -5.89
N CYS A 71 -2.49 -2.54 -6.22
CA CYS A 71 -1.75 -1.27 -6.29
C CYS A 71 -1.10 -0.93 -4.95
N VAL A 72 -1.90 -0.85 -3.90
CA VAL A 72 -1.44 -0.50 -2.56
C VAL A 72 -0.42 -1.51 -2.04
N THR A 73 -0.67 -2.80 -2.24
CA THR A 73 0.20 -3.89 -1.77
C THR A 73 1.54 -3.90 -2.50
N SER A 74 1.55 -3.74 -3.84
CA SER A 74 2.79 -3.72 -4.62
C SER A 74 3.64 -2.48 -4.32
N PHE A 75 3.02 -1.32 -4.11
CA PHE A 75 3.72 -0.11 -3.69
C PHE A 75 4.30 -0.27 -2.28
N GLY A 76 3.55 -0.88 -1.37
CA GLY A 76 3.99 -1.18 -0.01
C GLY A 76 3.72 -0.07 1.01
N GLY A 77 3.22 1.09 0.59
CA GLY A 77 2.94 2.24 1.46
C GLY A 77 4.20 2.99 1.92
N LEU A 78 4.01 4.22 2.37
CA LEU A 78 5.09 5.06 2.90
C LEU A 78 5.68 4.48 4.20
N SER A 79 4.86 3.79 4.99
CA SER A 79 5.33 3.07 6.19
C SER A 79 6.44 2.07 5.85
N SER A 80 6.23 1.26 4.81
CA SER A 80 7.23 0.29 4.35
C SER A 80 8.51 0.96 3.83
N ILE A 81 8.40 2.08 3.14
CA ILE A 81 9.55 2.85 2.65
C ILE A 81 10.36 3.39 3.83
N ALA A 82 9.71 3.99 4.83
CA ALA A 82 10.37 4.50 6.02
C ALA A 82 11.05 3.38 6.82
N GLN A 83 10.40 2.23 6.96
CA GLN A 83 10.99 1.05 7.61
C GLN A 83 12.23 0.57 6.86
N THR A 84 12.15 0.48 5.52
CA THR A 84 13.29 0.07 4.69
C THR A 84 14.44 1.06 4.80
N GLU A 85 14.17 2.37 4.73
CA GLU A 85 15.20 3.40 4.89
C GLU A 85 15.94 3.24 6.22
N SER A 86 15.21 3.00 7.31
CA SER A 86 15.82 2.83 8.62
C SER A 86 16.77 1.62 8.71
N MET A 87 16.55 0.60 7.86
CA MET A 87 17.36 -0.61 7.83
C MET A 87 18.59 -0.47 6.90
N ILE A 88 18.46 0.28 5.80
CA ILE A 88 19.53 0.38 4.78
C ILE A 88 20.45 1.56 4.98
N LYS A 89 20.19 2.44 5.93
CA LYS A 89 20.88 3.72 6.14
C LYS A 89 22.40 3.59 6.14
N ASP A 90 22.94 2.52 6.73
CA ASP A 90 24.38 2.29 6.86
C ASP A 90 24.91 1.24 5.86
N SER A 91 24.10 0.78 4.92
CA SER A 91 24.44 -0.29 3.99
C SER A 91 25.00 0.21 2.65
N GLY A 92 24.98 1.52 2.39
CA GLY A 92 25.33 2.10 1.09
C GLY A 92 24.24 1.91 0.01
N LEU A 93 23.11 1.32 0.33
CA LEU A 93 21.97 1.18 -0.58
C LEU A 93 21.19 2.48 -0.68
N SER A 94 20.64 2.76 -1.86
CA SER A 94 19.90 3.98 -2.14
C SER A 94 18.38 3.76 -1.97
N ILE A 95 17.77 4.52 -1.05
CA ILE A 95 16.31 4.51 -0.88
C ILE A 95 15.58 4.99 -2.16
N LEU A 96 16.16 5.90 -2.91
CA LEU A 96 15.58 6.38 -4.17
C LEU A 96 15.47 5.27 -5.22
N ARG A 97 16.49 4.40 -5.32
CA ARG A 97 16.45 3.23 -6.20
C ARG A 97 15.38 2.23 -5.75
N TYR A 98 15.23 2.05 -4.44
CA TYR A 98 14.18 1.21 -3.86
C TYR A 98 12.79 1.76 -4.20
N ILE A 99 12.55 3.05 -4.01
CA ILE A 99 11.27 3.70 -4.37
C ILE A 99 11.00 3.56 -5.87
N GLY A 100 12.00 3.80 -6.72
CA GLY A 100 11.88 3.62 -8.17
C GLY A 100 11.50 2.18 -8.55
N ALA A 101 12.13 1.20 -7.93
CA ALA A 101 11.80 -0.21 -8.13
C ALA A 101 10.36 -0.55 -7.68
N LYS A 102 9.91 0.04 -6.57
CA LYS A 102 8.54 -0.11 -6.07
C LYS A 102 7.51 0.49 -7.03
N ILE A 103 7.76 1.68 -7.56
CA ILE A 103 6.88 2.33 -8.55
C ILE A 103 6.81 1.48 -9.82
N LEU A 104 7.95 1.01 -10.34
CA LEU A 104 8.03 0.14 -11.52
C LEU A 104 7.25 -1.18 -11.28
N SER A 105 7.50 -1.83 -10.15
CA SER A 105 6.80 -3.06 -9.75
C SER A 105 5.29 -2.84 -9.67
N THR A 106 4.84 -1.73 -9.09
CA THR A 106 3.43 -1.37 -9.03
C THR A 106 2.82 -1.18 -10.41
N GLY A 107 3.52 -0.49 -11.31
CA GLY A 107 3.08 -0.31 -12.70
C GLY A 107 2.93 -1.64 -13.44
N ILE A 108 3.91 -2.54 -13.31
CA ILE A 108 3.86 -3.88 -13.92
C ILE A 108 2.70 -4.71 -13.32
N THR A 109 2.56 -4.69 -12.01
CA THR A 109 1.48 -5.40 -11.31
C THR A 109 0.10 -4.93 -11.79
N LEU A 110 -0.10 -3.61 -11.88
CA LEU A 110 -1.36 -3.04 -12.36
C LEU A 110 -1.64 -3.38 -13.81
N LEU A 111 -0.62 -3.37 -14.68
CA LEU A 111 -0.77 -3.75 -16.06
C LEU A 111 -1.20 -5.21 -16.21
N LEU A 112 -0.51 -6.13 -15.53
CA LEU A 112 -0.84 -7.54 -15.57
C LEU A 112 -2.21 -7.82 -14.96
N ALA A 113 -2.52 -7.21 -13.82
CA ALA A 113 -3.81 -7.37 -13.16
C ALA A 113 -4.96 -6.80 -14.00
N ALA A 114 -4.77 -5.66 -14.66
CA ALA A 114 -5.75 -5.08 -15.55
C ALA A 114 -6.04 -6.01 -16.76
N LEU A 115 -4.99 -6.54 -17.38
CA LEU A 115 -5.13 -7.50 -18.48
C LEU A 115 -5.90 -8.77 -18.08
N PHE A 116 -5.80 -9.18 -16.82
CA PHE A 116 -6.46 -10.38 -16.31
C PHE A 116 -7.89 -10.12 -15.82
N LEU A 117 -8.12 -9.00 -15.13
CA LEU A 117 -9.38 -8.71 -14.44
C LEU A 117 -10.39 -7.96 -15.32
N LEU A 118 -9.95 -7.06 -16.20
CA LEU A 118 -10.87 -6.27 -17.03
C LEU A 118 -11.74 -7.12 -17.98
N PRO A 119 -11.21 -8.17 -18.64
CA PRO A 119 -12.06 -9.04 -19.46
C PRO A 119 -13.16 -9.76 -18.67
N GLN A 120 -12.89 -10.05 -17.39
CA GLN A 120 -13.86 -10.72 -16.52
C GLN A 120 -15.01 -9.77 -16.11
N MET A 121 -14.77 -8.46 -16.10
CA MET A 121 -15.83 -7.48 -15.82
C MET A 121 -16.90 -7.48 -16.92
N GLY A 122 -16.50 -7.61 -18.18
CA GLY A 122 -17.43 -7.70 -19.33
C GLY A 122 -18.26 -8.97 -19.32
N ALA A 123 -17.76 -10.05 -18.73
CA ALA A 123 -18.48 -11.33 -18.62
C ALA A 123 -19.47 -11.37 -17.45
N VAL A 124 -19.23 -10.59 -16.39
CA VAL A 124 -20.05 -10.56 -15.16
C VAL A 124 -21.17 -9.51 -15.22
N LEU A 125 -21.03 -8.50 -16.07
CA LEU A 125 -22.01 -7.43 -16.25
C LEU A 125 -22.54 -7.40 -17.71
N PRO A 126 -23.38 -8.38 -18.14
CA PRO A 126 -24.05 -8.28 -19.41
C PRO A 126 -25.11 -7.17 -19.33
N GLY A 127 -24.80 -5.99 -19.83
CA GLY A 127 -25.75 -4.86 -19.84
C GLY A 127 -25.13 -3.46 -19.77
N TRP A 128 -23.82 -3.33 -19.74
CA TRP A 128 -23.13 -2.04 -19.83
C TRP A 128 -22.61 -1.81 -21.26
N HIS A 129 -23.53 -1.82 -22.22
CA HIS A 129 -23.28 -1.38 -23.58
C HIS A 129 -24.07 -0.14 -23.89
#